data_52f8c85969a965beb94e701203815ac7
#
_entry.id   52f8c85969a965beb94e701203815ac7
#
_cell.length_a   1.000
_cell.length_b   1.000
_cell.length_c   1.000
_cell.angle_alpha   90.00
_cell.angle_beta   90.00
_cell.angle_gamma   90.00
#
_symmetry.space_group_name_H-M   'P 1'
#
loop_
_entity.id
_entity.type
_entity.pdbx_description
1 polymer ?
#
loop_
_entity_poly.entity_id
_entity_poly.type
_entity_poly.pdbx_seq_one_letter_code
_entity_poly.pdbx_strand_id
1 'polypeptide(L)'
;MLPRQTGKSTCAAGYLLWYAMFIPDSTILIAAHKYSGAQEIMQRIRFMYETLPNYIRAGVTSYNKGSLEFDNGSRIIAQATTENTGRGLSLTLVYLDEFAFVPPRIAEEFWTALSPTLSTGGKCLITSTPNQDDDQFARIWREACNTTDQFGNEQLLGRNGFKHILVNWQEHPDRDEEWAVEERAKIGEDRFRREHGCEFITNDETLINNLKLPLLFGKDAKRKNGQTRWWEEPKENSTYVIALDPSLGTGGDHAAIEVFELPSLKQVAEWQHNKTPVEGQIRVLREIAKEIEEKTNGHAEIYYSVENNTLGEAALVRIREMGEDNIPGTFLSEPKRAGVHRRYRQGFTTTHKTKLSACSKFKNLVETDKMFINSKNLIREVKTFISSGNSFKAKEGENDDLVMATLLAVRMINVIANYDERVMQSVHETFDEEGETQGP
;
A
#
# COMPACT_ATOMS: atom_id res chain seq x y z
N MET A 1 7.98 15.18 11.65
CA MET A 1 8.46 13.79 11.77
C MET A 1 9.93 13.84 12.18
N LEU A 2 10.32 13.10 13.21
CA LEU A 2 11.67 13.15 13.79
C LEU A 2 12.11 11.75 14.25
N PRO A 3 13.41 11.43 14.17
CA PRO A 3 13.97 10.17 14.67
C PRO A 3 13.77 9.98 16.18
N ARG A 4 13.98 8.76 16.63
CA ARG A 4 14.03 8.51 18.08
C ARG A 4 15.21 9.22 18.74
N GLN A 5 15.03 9.63 20.01
CA GLN A 5 16.05 10.26 20.86
C GLN A 5 16.66 11.56 20.30
N THR A 6 15.86 12.33 19.55
CA THR A 6 16.23 13.66 19.03
C THR A 6 15.66 14.81 19.88
N GLY A 7 15.16 14.53 21.07
CA GLY A 7 14.64 15.57 21.98
C GLY A 7 13.22 16.07 21.66
N LYS A 8 12.51 15.45 20.71
CA LYS A 8 11.17 15.88 20.24
C LYS A 8 10.19 16.15 21.38
N SER A 9 10.02 15.20 22.32
CA SER A 9 9.08 15.34 23.44
C SER A 9 9.55 16.38 24.47
N THR A 10 10.85 16.60 24.60
CA THR A 10 11.43 17.66 25.47
C THR A 10 11.16 19.05 24.89
N CYS A 11 11.40 19.25 23.60
CA CYS A 11 11.07 20.51 22.91
C CYS A 11 9.57 20.79 22.96
N ALA A 12 8.73 19.77 22.72
CA ALA A 12 7.29 19.91 22.82
C ALA A 12 6.86 20.29 24.24
N ALA A 13 7.38 19.62 25.27
CA ALA A 13 7.08 19.94 26.68
C ALA A 13 7.42 21.40 27.02
N GLY A 14 8.59 21.90 26.59
CA GLY A 14 8.98 23.30 26.78
C GLY A 14 8.03 24.26 26.06
N TYR A 15 7.64 23.98 24.84
CA TYR A 15 6.67 24.79 24.09
C TYR A 15 5.29 24.81 24.74
N LEU A 16 4.78 23.67 25.21
CA LEU A 16 3.48 23.57 25.88
C LEU A 16 3.48 24.34 27.21
N LEU A 17 4.56 24.24 27.98
CA LEU A 17 4.72 25.02 29.21
C LEU A 17 4.73 26.52 28.93
N TRP A 18 5.54 26.95 27.95
CA TRP A 18 5.59 28.36 27.56
C TRP A 18 4.19 28.82 27.12
N TYR A 19 3.49 28.05 26.29
CA TYR A 19 2.16 28.42 25.82
C TYR A 19 1.16 28.61 26.98
N ALA A 20 1.13 27.65 27.94
CA ALA A 20 0.24 27.72 29.08
C ALA A 20 0.55 28.90 30.01
N MET A 21 1.83 29.26 30.22
CA MET A 21 2.23 30.33 31.12
C MET A 21 1.98 31.72 30.53
N PHE A 22 2.12 31.89 29.19
CA PHE A 22 2.12 33.22 28.58
C PHE A 22 0.88 33.51 27.72
N ILE A 23 0.07 32.49 27.39
CA ILE A 23 -1.19 32.67 26.66
C ILE A 23 -2.34 32.34 27.63
N PRO A 24 -3.04 33.34 28.16
CA PRO A 24 -4.08 33.12 29.17
C PRO A 24 -5.27 32.35 28.62
N ASP A 25 -6.06 31.75 29.49
CA ASP A 25 -7.29 30.99 29.19
C ASP A 25 -7.11 29.83 28.20
N SER A 26 -5.90 29.26 28.17
CA SER A 26 -5.56 28.18 27.23
C SER A 26 -5.87 26.81 27.82
N THR A 27 -6.62 25.99 27.10
CA THR A 27 -6.79 24.57 27.41
C THR A 27 -5.93 23.74 26.48
N ILE A 28 -4.91 23.07 27.02
CA ILE A 28 -3.94 22.28 26.31
C ILE A 28 -4.17 20.79 26.59
N LEU A 29 -4.36 19.99 25.57
CA LEU A 29 -4.46 18.53 25.67
C LEU A 29 -3.16 17.88 25.20
N ILE A 30 -2.59 17.02 26.03
CA ILE A 30 -1.54 16.08 25.67
C ILE A 30 -2.17 14.72 25.49
N ALA A 31 -2.12 14.15 24.31
CA ALA A 31 -2.61 12.80 24.02
C ALA A 31 -1.46 11.94 23.47
N ALA A 32 -1.30 10.75 24.03
CA ALA A 32 -0.33 9.75 23.58
C ALA A 32 -1.02 8.39 23.43
N HIS A 33 -0.40 7.47 22.70
CA HIS A 33 -0.92 6.11 22.51
C HIS A 33 -1.27 5.43 23.87
N LYS A 34 -0.43 5.63 24.89
CA LYS A 34 -0.68 5.15 26.28
C LYS A 34 -0.71 6.31 27.24
N TYR A 35 -1.55 6.23 28.27
CA TYR A 35 -1.62 7.25 29.31
C TYR A 35 -0.27 7.49 30.00
N SER A 36 0.53 6.44 30.22
CA SER A 36 1.89 6.57 30.77
C SER A 36 2.80 7.47 29.93
N GLY A 37 2.68 7.44 28.60
CA GLY A 37 3.42 8.33 27.72
C GLY A 37 3.01 9.79 27.89
N ALA A 38 1.72 10.08 27.98
CA ALA A 38 1.22 11.42 28.26
C ALA A 38 1.66 11.93 29.64
N GLN A 39 1.69 11.05 30.66
CA GLN A 39 2.19 11.36 31.99
C GLN A 39 3.70 11.68 32.01
N GLU A 40 4.49 10.99 31.20
CA GLU A 40 5.93 11.25 31.08
C GLU A 40 6.19 12.66 30.52
N ILE A 41 5.42 13.09 29.52
CA ILE A 41 5.49 14.46 29.00
C ILE A 41 5.08 15.46 30.10
N MET A 42 4.00 15.19 30.82
CA MET A 42 3.59 16.02 31.94
C MET A 42 4.66 16.10 33.03
N GLN A 43 5.38 15.00 33.28
CA GLN A 43 6.50 15.02 34.24
C GLN A 43 7.64 15.92 33.76
N ARG A 44 7.97 15.91 32.45
CA ARG A 44 8.96 16.83 31.86
C ARG A 44 8.52 18.28 31.99
N ILE A 45 7.24 18.57 31.73
CA ILE A 45 6.68 19.92 31.93
C ILE A 45 6.83 20.38 33.39
N ARG A 46 6.48 19.51 34.33
CA ARG A 46 6.62 19.82 35.77
C ARG A 46 8.07 20.07 36.17
N PHE A 47 8.98 19.21 35.71
CA PHE A 47 10.41 19.41 35.96
C PHE A 47 10.91 20.74 35.41
N MET A 48 10.54 21.08 34.16
CA MET A 48 10.90 22.36 33.56
C MET A 48 10.31 23.54 34.37
N TYR A 49 9.02 23.43 34.76
CA TYR A 49 8.36 24.45 35.55
C TYR A 49 9.07 24.65 36.88
N GLU A 50 9.43 23.59 37.60
CA GLU A 50 10.13 23.65 38.89
C GLU A 50 11.53 24.26 38.79
N THR A 51 12.21 24.10 37.67
CA THR A 51 13.55 24.64 37.41
C THR A 51 13.55 26.10 36.94
N LEU A 52 12.38 26.66 36.57
CA LEU A 52 12.29 28.05 36.18
C LEU A 52 12.58 28.99 37.37
N PRO A 53 13.26 30.11 37.11
CA PRO A 53 13.40 31.17 38.12
C PRO A 53 12.04 31.70 38.61
N ASN A 54 11.93 32.01 39.90
CA ASN A 54 10.66 32.43 40.52
C ASN A 54 10.02 33.65 39.83
N TYR A 55 10.82 34.55 39.30
CA TYR A 55 10.32 35.78 38.65
C TYR A 55 9.70 35.54 37.26
N ILE A 56 9.90 34.37 36.66
CA ILE A 56 9.27 33.99 35.38
C ILE A 56 8.10 33.03 35.60
N ARG A 57 8.12 32.31 36.74
CA ARG A 57 7.20 31.22 37.03
C ARG A 57 5.79 31.77 37.28
N ALA A 58 4.81 31.35 36.43
CA ALA A 58 3.40 31.66 36.66
C ALA A 58 2.87 30.92 37.89
N GLY A 59 1.90 31.50 38.57
CA GLY A 59 1.23 30.87 39.70
C GLY A 59 0.47 29.61 39.28
N VAL A 60 0.44 28.60 40.16
CA VAL A 60 -0.26 27.33 39.89
C VAL A 60 -1.38 27.14 40.90
N THR A 61 -2.58 26.86 40.41
CA THR A 61 -3.78 26.63 41.22
C THR A 61 -4.05 25.16 41.46
N SER A 62 -3.61 24.28 40.54
CA SER A 62 -3.73 22.82 40.66
C SER A 62 -2.49 22.12 40.08
N TYR A 63 -1.93 21.17 40.84
CA TYR A 63 -0.69 20.48 40.49
C TYR A 63 -0.83 18.96 40.69
N ASN A 64 -1.20 18.25 39.63
CA ASN A 64 -1.48 16.83 39.68
C ASN A 64 -0.59 16.04 38.67
N LYS A 65 -0.59 14.70 38.78
CA LYS A 65 0.16 13.84 37.83
C LYS A 65 -0.33 13.95 36.39
N GLY A 66 -1.62 14.21 36.19
CA GLY A 66 -2.26 14.28 34.88
C GLY A 66 -2.76 15.66 34.48
N SER A 67 -2.64 16.68 35.36
CA SER A 67 -3.07 18.05 35.08
C SER A 67 -2.23 19.09 35.80
N LEU A 68 -2.08 20.23 35.14
CA LEU A 68 -1.43 21.43 35.69
C LEU A 68 -2.28 22.64 35.31
N GLU A 69 -2.74 23.39 36.32
CA GLU A 69 -3.58 24.57 36.12
C GLU A 69 -2.88 25.82 36.67
N PHE A 70 -2.95 26.90 35.90
CA PHE A 70 -2.29 28.17 36.19
C PHE A 70 -3.30 29.23 36.62
N ASP A 71 -2.82 30.24 37.38
CA ASP A 71 -3.62 31.35 37.86
C ASP A 71 -4.11 32.29 36.73
N ASN A 72 -3.51 32.20 35.54
CA ASN A 72 -3.96 32.91 34.35
C ASN A 72 -5.13 32.23 33.62
N GLY A 73 -5.78 31.22 34.22
CA GLY A 73 -6.88 30.46 33.63
C GLY A 73 -6.48 29.33 32.71
N SER A 74 -5.18 29.19 32.42
CA SER A 74 -4.69 28.13 31.51
C SER A 74 -4.55 26.79 32.23
N ARG A 75 -4.72 25.68 31.48
CA ARG A 75 -4.54 24.34 32.01
C ARG A 75 -3.94 23.39 30.95
N ILE A 76 -3.13 22.46 31.43
CA ILE A 76 -2.58 21.33 30.63
C ILE A 76 -3.15 20.04 31.19
N ILE A 77 -3.67 19.18 30.31
CA ILE A 77 -4.30 17.91 30.68
C ILE A 77 -3.65 16.79 29.88
N ALA A 78 -3.24 15.71 30.56
CA ALA A 78 -2.69 14.51 29.93
C ALA A 78 -3.75 13.40 29.87
N GLN A 79 -3.95 12.80 28.68
CA GLN A 79 -4.89 11.70 28.45
C GLN A 79 -4.27 10.64 27.53
N ALA A 80 -4.82 9.40 27.58
CA ALA A 80 -4.58 8.43 26.53
C ALA A 80 -5.41 8.79 25.30
N THR A 81 -4.92 8.47 24.11
CA THR A 81 -5.70 8.62 22.86
C THR A 81 -6.77 7.54 22.80
N THR A 82 -8.03 7.94 22.90
CA THR A 82 -9.22 7.10 22.75
C THR A 82 -10.20 7.77 21.82
N GLU A 83 -11.23 7.07 21.38
CA GLU A 83 -12.31 7.58 20.51
C GLU A 83 -13.01 8.83 21.09
N ASN A 84 -13.01 8.98 22.44
CA ASN A 84 -13.68 10.05 23.15
C ASN A 84 -12.75 11.11 23.71
N THR A 85 -11.43 10.97 23.55
CA THR A 85 -10.46 11.92 24.09
C THR A 85 -10.66 13.32 23.50
N GLY A 86 -10.69 14.33 24.34
CA GLY A 86 -10.91 15.72 23.94
C GLY A 86 -12.37 16.11 23.69
N ARG A 87 -13.32 15.19 23.66
CA ARG A 87 -14.75 15.53 23.52
C ARG A 87 -15.24 16.36 24.69
N GLY A 88 -15.98 17.42 24.38
CA GLY A 88 -16.52 18.35 25.39
C GLY A 88 -15.50 19.33 25.97
N LEU A 89 -14.26 19.33 25.49
CA LEU A 89 -13.25 20.31 25.87
C LEU A 89 -13.11 21.37 24.77
N SER A 90 -13.13 22.63 25.19
CA SER A 90 -12.74 23.74 24.29
C SER A 90 -11.20 23.83 24.28
N LEU A 91 -10.58 23.15 23.32
CA LEU A 91 -9.12 23.02 23.26
C LEU A 91 -8.51 24.16 22.44
N THR A 92 -7.50 24.83 23.02
CA THR A 92 -6.71 25.86 22.33
C THR A 92 -5.52 25.25 21.61
N LEU A 93 -4.91 24.21 22.19
CA LEU A 93 -3.75 23.51 21.64
C LEU A 93 -3.83 22.03 21.98
N VAL A 94 -3.57 21.18 20.98
CA VAL A 94 -3.48 19.73 21.14
C VAL A 94 -2.07 19.29 20.78
N TYR A 95 -1.47 18.46 21.62
CA TYR A 95 -0.22 17.79 21.34
C TYR A 95 -0.44 16.29 21.26
N LEU A 96 -0.11 15.69 20.11
CA LEU A 96 -0.18 14.27 19.87
C LEU A 96 1.24 13.71 19.81
N ASP A 97 1.57 12.83 20.76
CA ASP A 97 2.87 12.17 20.82
C ASP A 97 2.76 10.74 20.30
N GLU A 98 3.70 10.36 19.44
CA GLU A 98 3.77 9.04 18.78
C GLU A 98 2.44 8.64 18.13
N PHE A 99 1.80 9.57 17.41
CA PHE A 99 0.46 9.38 16.85
C PHE A 99 0.37 8.25 15.82
N ALA A 100 1.46 7.94 15.08
CA ALA A 100 1.52 6.82 14.15
C ALA A 100 1.33 5.44 14.83
N PHE A 101 1.48 5.34 16.15
CA PHE A 101 1.34 4.09 16.89
C PHE A 101 -0.04 3.91 17.53
N VAL A 102 -0.93 4.87 17.37
CA VAL A 102 -2.33 4.72 17.80
C VAL A 102 -3.03 3.75 16.85
N PRO A 103 -3.79 2.76 17.36
CA PRO A 103 -4.51 1.82 16.49
C PRO A 103 -5.35 2.56 15.44
N PRO A 104 -5.35 2.12 14.15
CA PRO A 104 -5.94 2.86 13.05
C PRO A 104 -7.39 3.31 13.29
N ARG A 105 -8.24 2.40 13.76
CA ARG A 105 -9.65 2.72 14.09
C ARG A 105 -9.77 3.84 15.12
N ILE A 106 -9.00 3.77 16.21
CA ILE A 106 -9.02 4.78 17.26
C ILE A 106 -8.49 6.12 16.72
N ALA A 107 -7.42 6.08 15.91
CA ALA A 107 -6.82 7.26 15.31
C ALA A 107 -7.79 8.02 14.39
N GLU A 108 -8.57 7.30 13.57
CA GLU A 108 -9.57 7.90 12.66
C GLU A 108 -10.74 8.52 13.43
N GLU A 109 -11.31 7.80 14.41
CA GLU A 109 -12.43 8.31 15.23
C GLU A 109 -11.99 9.50 16.09
N PHE A 110 -10.82 9.42 16.73
CA PHE A 110 -10.23 10.52 17.48
C PHE A 110 -9.99 11.75 16.58
N TRP A 111 -9.41 11.56 15.40
CA TRP A 111 -9.15 12.65 14.47
C TRP A 111 -10.44 13.34 14.02
N THR A 112 -11.49 12.57 13.76
CA THR A 112 -12.82 13.09 13.46
C THR A 112 -13.41 13.87 14.62
N ALA A 113 -13.24 13.40 15.85
CA ALA A 113 -13.69 14.10 17.05
C ALA A 113 -12.93 15.40 17.33
N LEU A 114 -11.65 15.47 16.91
CA LEU A 114 -10.80 16.64 17.10
C LEU A 114 -11.03 17.73 16.03
N SER A 115 -11.47 17.34 14.84
CA SER A 115 -11.65 18.24 13.68
C SER A 115 -12.44 19.53 13.99
N PRO A 116 -13.59 19.49 14.72
CA PRO A 116 -14.31 20.71 15.10
C PRO A 116 -13.47 21.70 15.91
N THR A 117 -12.64 21.22 16.82
CA THR A 117 -11.73 22.06 17.63
C THR A 117 -10.71 22.77 16.75
N LEU A 118 -10.16 22.07 15.74
CA LEU A 118 -9.20 22.66 14.80
C LEU A 118 -9.87 23.68 13.90
N SER A 119 -11.09 23.44 13.45
CA SER A 119 -11.84 24.35 12.58
C SER A 119 -12.25 25.65 13.28
N THR A 120 -12.35 25.65 14.60
CA THR A 120 -12.66 26.85 15.41
C THR A 120 -11.42 27.64 15.87
N GLY A 121 -10.25 27.35 15.32
CA GLY A 121 -9.01 28.07 15.57
C GLY A 121 -8.06 27.38 16.57
N GLY A 122 -8.39 26.18 17.04
CA GLY A 122 -7.49 25.34 17.83
C GLY A 122 -6.25 24.94 17.01
N LYS A 123 -5.12 24.79 17.69
CA LYS A 123 -3.84 24.39 17.09
C LYS A 123 -3.54 22.92 17.39
N CYS A 124 -2.82 22.26 16.51
CA CYS A 124 -2.38 20.90 16.72
C CYS A 124 -0.89 20.76 16.41
N LEU A 125 -0.17 20.13 17.33
CA LEU A 125 1.22 19.72 17.17
C LEU A 125 1.29 18.19 17.22
N ILE A 126 1.81 17.56 16.17
CA ILE A 126 1.92 16.10 16.06
C ILE A 126 3.40 15.73 15.94
N THR A 127 3.87 14.85 16.80
CA THR A 127 5.21 14.27 16.70
C THR A 127 5.14 12.77 16.63
N SER A 128 5.83 12.16 15.68
CA SER A 128 5.98 10.70 15.58
C SER A 128 7.20 10.31 14.76
N THR A 129 7.72 9.11 14.99
CA THR A 129 8.39 8.34 13.94
C THR A 129 7.32 7.73 13.03
N PRO A 130 7.63 7.43 11.76
CA PRO A 130 6.68 6.76 10.88
C PRO A 130 6.41 5.32 11.36
N ASN A 131 5.22 4.81 11.09
CA ASN A 131 4.84 3.44 11.35
C ASN A 131 4.35 2.81 10.04
N GLN A 132 3.06 2.68 9.83
CA GLN A 132 2.49 2.18 8.58
C GLN A 132 2.29 3.33 7.59
N ASP A 133 2.41 3.04 6.30
CA ASP A 133 2.28 4.04 5.23
C ASP A 133 0.84 4.44 4.92
N ASP A 134 -0.15 3.74 5.49
CA ASP A 134 -1.59 3.98 5.31
C ASP A 134 -2.32 4.37 6.60
N ASP A 135 -1.61 4.51 7.73
CA ASP A 135 -2.21 4.97 8.98
C ASP A 135 -2.65 6.45 8.91
N GLN A 136 -3.40 6.89 9.91
CA GLN A 136 -3.93 8.27 9.97
C GLN A 136 -2.81 9.31 9.99
N PHE A 137 -1.66 9.01 10.62
CA PHE A 137 -0.51 9.91 10.63
C PHE A 137 0.11 10.03 9.25
N ALA A 138 0.27 8.92 8.52
CA ALA A 138 0.79 8.92 7.15
C ALA A 138 -0.10 9.73 6.19
N ARG A 139 -1.43 9.65 6.35
CA ARG A 139 -2.39 10.46 5.58
C ARG A 139 -2.20 11.95 5.85
N ILE A 140 -2.15 12.33 7.14
CA ILE A 140 -1.92 13.74 7.56
C ILE A 140 -0.56 14.22 7.04
N TRP A 141 0.48 13.40 7.13
CA TRP A 141 1.83 13.74 6.68
C TRP A 141 1.88 13.98 5.16
N ARG A 142 1.30 13.09 4.36
CA ARG A 142 1.25 13.24 2.89
C ARG A 142 0.54 14.54 2.48
N GLU A 143 -0.59 14.84 3.10
CA GLU A 143 -1.31 16.09 2.83
C GLU A 143 -0.54 17.34 3.32
N ALA A 144 0.21 17.23 4.41
CA ALA A 144 1.09 18.31 4.89
C ALA A 144 2.30 18.54 3.98
N CYS A 145 2.80 17.50 3.30
CA CYS A 145 3.87 17.61 2.30
C CYS A 145 3.38 18.15 0.95
N ASN A 146 2.07 18.07 0.68
CA ASN A 146 1.48 18.58 -0.56
C ASN A 146 1.22 20.09 -0.44
N THR A 147 2.27 20.88 -0.70
CA THR A 147 2.27 22.35 -0.56
C THR A 147 1.82 23.08 -1.82
N THR A 148 1.40 22.36 -2.87
CA THR A 148 0.96 22.97 -4.12
C THR A 148 -0.56 23.17 -4.12
N ASP A 149 -1.02 24.39 -4.41
CA ASP A 149 -2.43 24.71 -4.55
C ASP A 149 -3.02 24.16 -5.88
N GLN A 150 -4.32 24.33 -6.09
CA GLN A 150 -5.01 23.88 -7.30
C GLN A 150 -4.56 24.63 -8.58
N PHE A 151 -3.82 25.71 -8.45
CA PHE A 151 -3.29 26.54 -9.54
C PHE A 151 -1.80 26.28 -9.79
N GLY A 152 -1.15 25.38 -9.00
CA GLY A 152 0.27 25.04 -9.14
C GLY A 152 1.21 25.95 -8.36
N ASN A 153 0.73 26.86 -7.50
CA ASN A 153 1.58 27.73 -6.68
C ASN A 153 1.99 27.02 -5.38
N GLU A 154 3.25 27.20 -4.96
CA GLU A 154 3.72 26.73 -3.68
C GLU A 154 3.14 27.52 -2.52
N GLN A 155 2.68 26.82 -1.49
CA GLN A 155 2.13 27.37 -0.25
C GLN A 155 3.04 27.03 0.92
N LEU A 156 3.01 27.84 1.98
CA LEU A 156 3.77 27.61 3.22
C LEU A 156 3.25 26.40 4.02
N LEU A 157 1.97 26.09 3.86
CA LEU A 157 1.26 25.00 4.52
C LEU A 157 0.80 23.98 3.48
N GLY A 158 0.72 22.71 3.88
CA GLY A 158 0.12 21.67 3.07
C GLY A 158 -1.39 21.86 2.89
N ARG A 159 -1.99 21.07 2.01
CA ARG A 159 -3.44 21.13 1.72
C ARG A 159 -4.34 20.98 2.94
N ASN A 160 -3.87 20.28 3.96
CA ASN A 160 -4.57 20.10 5.23
C ASN A 160 -4.29 21.20 6.26
N GLY A 161 -3.60 22.28 5.89
CA GLY A 161 -3.26 23.40 6.76
C GLY A 161 -2.10 23.13 7.74
N PHE A 162 -1.43 21.98 7.65
CA PHE A 162 -0.26 21.68 8.46
C PHE A 162 1.04 22.07 7.78
N LYS A 163 2.00 22.52 8.60
CA LYS A 163 3.39 22.62 8.18
C LYS A 163 4.12 21.33 8.53
N HIS A 164 4.69 20.67 7.55
CA HIS A 164 5.56 19.51 7.80
C HIS A 164 6.97 19.95 8.22
N ILE A 165 7.55 19.23 9.15
CA ILE A 165 8.95 19.38 9.58
C ILE A 165 9.52 17.97 9.62
N LEU A 166 10.52 17.71 8.78
CA LEU A 166 11.31 16.48 8.76
C LEU A 166 12.70 16.79 9.27
N VAL A 167 13.17 16.01 10.23
CA VAL A 167 14.55 16.05 10.72
C VAL A 167 15.14 14.67 10.49
N ASN A 168 16.31 14.58 9.91
CA ASN A 168 17.02 13.33 9.68
C ASN A 168 18.01 13.04 10.82
N TRP A 169 18.46 11.81 10.93
CA TRP A 169 19.41 11.40 11.95
C TRP A 169 20.77 12.13 11.82
N GLN A 170 21.16 12.50 10.58
CA GLN A 170 22.39 13.27 10.30
C GLN A 170 22.40 14.67 10.92
N GLU A 171 21.23 15.22 11.22
CA GLU A 171 21.12 16.54 11.86
C GLU A 171 21.41 16.49 13.36
N HIS A 172 21.55 15.30 13.94
CA HIS A 172 21.90 15.14 15.34
C HIS A 172 23.42 15.26 15.52
N PRO A 173 23.92 16.13 16.42
CA PRO A 173 25.37 16.42 16.52
C PRO A 173 26.25 15.22 16.91
N ASP A 174 25.68 14.20 17.58
CA ASP A 174 26.42 13.02 18.04
C ASP A 174 26.20 11.79 17.16
N ARG A 175 25.67 11.96 15.91
CA ARG A 175 25.38 10.87 14.98
C ARG A 175 26.11 11.09 13.65
N ASP A 176 27.10 10.27 13.42
CA ASP A 176 27.88 10.23 12.17
C ASP A 176 27.60 8.92 11.40
N GLU A 177 28.30 8.72 10.30
CA GLU A 177 28.15 7.50 9.49
C GLU A 177 28.65 6.25 10.23
N GLU A 178 29.66 6.37 11.11
CA GLU A 178 30.16 5.26 11.91
C GLU A 178 29.09 4.78 12.91
N TRP A 179 28.46 5.71 13.62
CA TRP A 179 27.29 5.43 14.44
C TRP A 179 26.17 4.77 13.63
N ALA A 180 25.91 5.26 12.40
CA ALA A 180 24.85 4.72 11.56
C ALA A 180 25.10 3.28 11.11
N VAL A 181 26.36 2.93 10.78
CA VAL A 181 26.78 1.56 10.46
C VAL A 181 26.57 0.63 11.66
N GLU A 182 27.00 1.05 12.86
CA GLU A 182 26.81 0.27 14.07
C GLU A 182 25.33 0.06 14.41
N GLU A 183 24.54 1.11 14.28
CA GLU A 183 23.12 1.05 14.62
C GLU A 183 22.35 0.18 13.63
N ARG A 184 22.64 0.27 12.31
CA ARG A 184 22.11 -0.66 11.30
C ARG A 184 22.46 -2.13 11.61
N ALA A 185 23.68 -2.38 12.04
CA ALA A 185 24.09 -3.73 12.43
C ALA A 185 23.31 -4.26 13.67
N LYS A 186 22.93 -3.38 14.61
CA LYS A 186 22.17 -3.74 15.82
C LYS A 186 20.69 -3.98 15.56
N ILE A 187 20.04 -3.12 14.79
CA ILE A 187 18.56 -3.13 14.64
C ILE A 187 18.07 -3.58 13.26
N GLY A 188 18.97 -3.73 12.29
CA GLY A 188 18.66 -4.06 10.90
C GLY A 188 18.27 -2.83 10.06
N GLU A 189 18.47 -2.93 8.73
CA GLU A 189 18.28 -1.81 7.79
C GLU A 189 16.86 -1.26 7.82
N ASP A 190 15.82 -2.12 7.78
CA ASP A 190 14.42 -1.66 7.75
C ASP A 190 14.04 -0.88 9.00
N ARG A 191 14.47 -1.35 10.18
CA ARG A 191 14.23 -0.64 11.43
C ARG A 191 15.01 0.67 11.47
N PHE A 192 16.25 0.70 10.97
CA PHE A 192 17.05 1.90 10.92
C PHE A 192 16.38 2.96 10.04
N ARG A 193 15.93 2.59 8.85
CA ARG A 193 15.22 3.48 7.93
C ARG A 193 13.95 4.07 8.56
N ARG A 194 13.18 3.26 9.29
CA ARG A 194 11.97 3.71 9.99
C ARG A 194 12.29 4.61 11.18
N GLU A 195 13.13 4.15 12.09
CA GLU A 195 13.32 4.80 13.40
C GLU A 195 14.25 6.01 13.35
N HIS A 196 15.19 6.00 12.39
CA HIS A 196 16.21 7.03 12.22
C HIS A 196 16.13 7.76 10.89
N GLY A 197 15.86 7.06 9.79
CA GLY A 197 15.65 7.68 8.47
C GLY A 197 14.29 8.35 8.31
N CYS A 198 13.36 8.12 9.24
CA CYS A 198 11.99 8.63 9.16
C CYS A 198 11.26 8.23 7.86
N GLU A 199 11.53 7.02 7.37
CA GLU A 199 10.88 6.48 6.18
C GLU A 199 9.65 5.64 6.59
N PHE A 200 8.54 5.83 5.90
CA PHE A 200 7.41 4.92 6.00
C PHE A 200 7.79 3.61 5.34
N ILE A 201 7.79 2.53 6.11
CA ILE A 201 8.06 1.19 5.61
C ILE A 201 6.73 0.45 5.59
N THR A 202 6.41 -0.14 4.46
CA THR A 202 5.32 -1.10 4.35
C THR A 202 5.73 -2.32 5.18
N ASN A 203 5.20 -2.47 6.38
CA ASN A 203 5.48 -3.63 7.25
C ASN A 203 4.75 -4.90 6.80
N ASP A 204 3.93 -4.79 5.78
CA ASP A 204 3.26 -5.93 5.19
C ASP A 204 4.32 -6.71 4.39
N GLU A 205 4.44 -8.00 4.65
CA GLU A 205 5.19 -8.90 3.76
C GLU A 205 4.46 -8.95 2.43
N THR A 206 4.75 -7.99 1.56
CA THR A 206 4.21 -7.96 0.21
C THR A 206 4.78 -9.11 -0.62
N LEU A 207 4.02 -9.56 -1.60
CA LEU A 207 4.47 -10.64 -2.48
C LEU A 207 5.79 -10.28 -3.17
N ILE A 208 5.88 -9.06 -3.71
CA ILE A 208 7.10 -8.53 -4.34
C ILE A 208 7.93 -7.81 -3.28
N ASN A 209 9.25 -7.96 -3.37
CA ASN A 209 10.20 -7.36 -2.45
C ASN A 209 10.02 -5.83 -2.36
N ASN A 210 10.04 -5.31 -1.14
CA ASN A 210 9.88 -3.87 -0.84
C ASN A 210 10.94 -2.98 -1.51
N LEU A 211 12.10 -3.52 -1.90
CA LEU A 211 13.10 -2.79 -2.69
C LEU A 211 12.71 -2.69 -4.17
N LYS A 212 11.95 -3.66 -4.70
CA LYS A 212 11.51 -3.69 -6.10
C LYS A 212 10.22 -2.90 -6.32
N LEU A 213 9.29 -2.94 -5.37
CA LEU A 213 7.99 -2.26 -5.49
C LEU A 213 8.08 -0.77 -5.86
N PRO A 214 8.98 0.04 -5.27
CA PRO A 214 9.14 1.45 -5.65
C PRO A 214 9.65 1.66 -7.08
N LEU A 215 10.31 0.65 -7.66
CA LEU A 215 10.84 0.70 -9.02
C LEU A 215 9.80 0.32 -10.08
N LEU A 216 8.63 -0.16 -9.66
CA LEU A 216 7.52 -0.45 -10.57
C LEU A 216 6.75 0.84 -10.90
N PHE A 217 6.88 1.29 -12.14
CA PHE A 217 6.21 2.48 -12.65
C PHE A 217 5.21 2.11 -13.73
N GLY A 218 3.92 2.33 -13.45
CA GLY A 218 2.87 2.18 -14.45
C GLY A 218 2.87 3.35 -15.44
N LYS A 219 2.41 3.06 -16.66
CA LYS A 219 2.26 4.01 -17.76
C LYS A 219 0.78 4.31 -17.98
N ASP A 220 0.50 5.45 -18.57
CA ASP A 220 -0.83 5.72 -19.07
C ASP A 220 -1.10 4.87 -20.32
N ALA A 221 -2.32 4.36 -20.44
CA ALA A 221 -2.70 3.59 -21.62
C ALA A 221 -2.62 4.45 -22.87
N LYS A 222 -2.02 3.93 -23.94
CA LYS A 222 -1.96 4.61 -25.25
C LYS A 222 -3.35 4.75 -25.86
N ARG A 223 -4.23 3.79 -25.60
CA ARG A 223 -5.59 3.75 -26.11
C ARG A 223 -6.54 3.16 -25.07
N LYS A 224 -7.79 3.63 -25.09
CA LYS A 224 -8.89 3.08 -24.29
C LYS A 224 -10.06 2.77 -25.20
N ASN A 225 -10.66 1.59 -25.01
CA ASN A 225 -11.91 1.20 -25.63
C ASN A 225 -12.89 0.79 -24.51
N GLY A 226 -13.79 1.69 -24.14
CA GLY A 226 -14.59 1.54 -22.93
C GLY A 226 -13.70 1.45 -21.67
N GLN A 227 -13.79 0.34 -20.95
CA GLN A 227 -12.95 0.07 -19.77
C GLN A 227 -11.66 -0.67 -20.13
N THR A 228 -11.50 -1.14 -21.37
CA THR A 228 -10.27 -1.83 -21.84
C THR A 228 -9.18 -0.81 -22.10
N ARG A 229 -8.02 -1.02 -21.52
CA ARG A 229 -6.83 -0.17 -21.63
C ARG A 229 -5.77 -0.92 -22.42
N TRP A 230 -5.15 -0.26 -23.41
CA TRP A 230 -4.11 -0.82 -24.25
C TRP A 230 -2.82 -0.02 -24.14
N TRP A 231 -1.71 -0.68 -23.88
CA TRP A 231 -0.37 -0.07 -23.82
C TRP A 231 0.47 -0.38 -25.05
N GLU A 232 0.23 -1.53 -25.66
CA GLU A 232 0.92 -1.92 -26.90
C GLU A 232 -0.10 -2.36 -27.93
N GLU A 233 0.18 -2.08 -29.20
CA GLU A 233 -0.63 -2.62 -30.30
C GLU A 233 -0.24 -4.08 -30.56
N PRO A 234 -1.21 -4.94 -30.85
CA PRO A 234 -0.94 -6.33 -31.22
C PRO A 234 -0.02 -6.44 -32.46
N LYS A 235 0.90 -7.41 -32.43
CA LYS A 235 1.90 -7.64 -33.46
C LYS A 235 1.70 -9.01 -34.09
N GLU A 236 1.92 -9.08 -35.40
CA GLU A 236 1.96 -10.37 -36.14
C GLU A 236 3.08 -11.28 -35.59
N ASN A 237 2.89 -12.58 -35.71
CA ASN A 237 3.82 -13.63 -35.26
C ASN A 237 4.15 -13.59 -33.74
N SER A 238 3.31 -12.96 -32.93
CA SER A 238 3.38 -13.01 -31.48
C SER A 238 2.32 -13.94 -30.92
N THR A 239 2.54 -14.43 -29.71
CA THR A 239 1.57 -15.22 -28.94
C THR A 239 0.96 -14.37 -27.84
N TYR A 240 -0.35 -14.42 -27.67
CA TYR A 240 -1.07 -13.66 -26.66
C TYR A 240 -1.77 -14.57 -25.67
N VAL A 241 -1.69 -14.22 -24.39
CA VAL A 241 -2.39 -14.89 -23.30
C VAL A 241 -3.44 -13.94 -22.73
N ILE A 242 -4.70 -14.36 -22.73
CA ILE A 242 -5.84 -13.62 -22.18
C ILE A 242 -6.38 -14.39 -20.97
N ALA A 243 -6.27 -13.82 -19.78
CA ALA A 243 -6.69 -14.44 -18.54
C ALA A 243 -7.86 -13.66 -17.92
N LEU A 244 -8.98 -14.32 -17.67
CA LEU A 244 -10.16 -13.74 -17.03
C LEU A 244 -10.32 -14.28 -15.61
N ASP A 245 -10.34 -13.39 -14.64
CA ASP A 245 -10.86 -13.63 -13.29
C ASP A 245 -12.29 -13.09 -13.20
N PRO A 246 -13.33 -13.97 -13.14
CA PRO A 246 -14.71 -13.54 -13.21
C PRO A 246 -15.29 -13.14 -11.86
N SER A 247 -16.18 -12.14 -11.86
CA SER A 247 -16.99 -11.75 -10.69
C SER A 247 -18.49 -11.78 -10.99
N LEU A 248 -19.33 -11.62 -9.94
CA LEU A 248 -20.79 -11.56 -10.10
C LEU A 248 -21.29 -10.31 -10.84
N GLY A 249 -20.49 -9.24 -10.87
CA GLY A 249 -20.91 -7.97 -11.45
C GLY A 249 -21.99 -7.23 -10.66
N THR A 250 -22.06 -7.45 -9.35
CA THR A 250 -23.07 -6.85 -8.46
C THR A 250 -22.60 -5.55 -7.79
N GLY A 251 -21.38 -5.09 -8.09
CA GLY A 251 -20.81 -3.87 -7.53
C GLY A 251 -19.84 -4.08 -6.36
N GLY A 252 -19.65 -5.34 -5.91
CA GLY A 252 -18.58 -5.74 -4.99
C GLY A 252 -17.25 -5.94 -5.73
N ASP A 253 -16.75 -7.18 -5.71
CA ASP A 253 -15.49 -7.55 -6.37
C ASP A 253 -15.53 -7.26 -7.89
N HIS A 254 -14.39 -6.86 -8.42
CA HIS A 254 -14.24 -6.61 -9.84
C HIS A 254 -14.03 -7.91 -10.62
N ALA A 255 -14.51 -7.97 -11.84
CA ALA A 255 -13.98 -8.92 -12.81
C ALA A 255 -12.78 -8.27 -13.51
N ALA A 256 -11.75 -9.06 -13.79
CA ALA A 256 -10.51 -8.58 -14.36
C ALA A 256 -10.07 -9.43 -15.55
N ILE A 257 -9.59 -8.78 -16.62
CA ILE A 257 -8.93 -9.45 -17.76
C ILE A 257 -7.54 -8.86 -17.90
N GLU A 258 -6.55 -9.74 -17.97
CA GLU A 258 -5.15 -9.38 -18.24
C GLU A 258 -4.69 -10.02 -19.56
N VAL A 259 -3.93 -9.24 -20.33
CA VAL A 259 -3.40 -9.67 -21.62
C VAL A 259 -1.88 -9.48 -21.65
N PHE A 260 -1.15 -10.57 -21.90
CA PHE A 260 0.30 -10.57 -22.02
C PHE A 260 0.76 -11.08 -23.40
N GLU A 261 1.78 -10.41 -23.96
CA GLU A 261 2.48 -10.84 -25.18
C GLU A 261 3.63 -11.78 -24.82
N LEU A 262 3.78 -12.87 -25.56
CA LEU A 262 4.88 -13.84 -25.45
C LEU A 262 5.78 -13.80 -26.68
N PRO A 263 7.08 -14.03 -26.55
CA PRO A 263 7.82 -14.41 -25.34
C PRO A 263 8.24 -13.22 -24.46
N SER A 264 7.91 -11.97 -24.82
CA SER A 264 8.37 -10.75 -24.15
C SER A 264 7.82 -10.56 -22.72
N LEU A 265 6.81 -11.32 -22.32
CA LEU A 265 6.09 -11.22 -21.05
C LEU A 265 5.61 -9.77 -20.72
N LYS A 266 5.28 -8.99 -21.74
CA LYS A 266 4.79 -7.63 -21.59
C LYS A 266 3.28 -7.58 -21.44
N GLN A 267 2.78 -6.83 -20.47
CA GLN A 267 1.36 -6.51 -20.38
C GLN A 267 0.96 -5.62 -21.56
N VAL A 268 0.01 -6.08 -22.35
CA VAL A 268 -0.47 -5.42 -23.57
C VAL A 268 -1.76 -4.68 -23.32
N ALA A 269 -2.71 -5.34 -22.66
CA ALA A 269 -4.00 -4.75 -22.33
C ALA A 269 -4.52 -5.24 -20.97
N GLU A 270 -5.49 -4.50 -20.44
CA GLU A 270 -6.19 -4.75 -19.18
C GLU A 270 -7.65 -4.33 -19.31
N TRP A 271 -8.53 -5.07 -18.67
CA TRP A 271 -9.90 -4.66 -18.42
C TRP A 271 -10.30 -4.99 -17.00
N GLN A 272 -11.02 -4.07 -16.33
CA GLN A 272 -11.53 -4.27 -14.97
C GLN A 272 -12.86 -3.56 -14.79
N HIS A 273 -13.87 -4.25 -14.24
CA HIS A 273 -15.16 -3.65 -13.92
C HIS A 273 -15.95 -4.48 -12.90
N ASN A 274 -16.70 -3.83 -12.00
CA ASN A 274 -17.44 -4.51 -10.93
C ASN A 274 -18.97 -4.62 -11.14
N LYS A 275 -19.50 -4.08 -12.25
CA LYS A 275 -20.94 -4.09 -12.55
C LYS A 275 -21.29 -4.84 -13.84
N THR A 276 -20.31 -5.43 -14.49
CA THR A 276 -20.54 -6.20 -15.72
C THR A 276 -20.94 -7.63 -15.35
N PRO A 277 -22.11 -8.11 -15.76
CA PRO A 277 -22.52 -9.50 -15.53
C PRO A 277 -21.61 -10.48 -16.29
N VAL A 278 -21.55 -11.74 -15.87
CA VAL A 278 -20.65 -12.78 -16.42
C VAL A 278 -20.73 -12.87 -17.93
N GLU A 279 -21.94 -12.81 -18.53
CA GLU A 279 -22.11 -12.80 -19.99
C GLU A 279 -21.39 -11.61 -20.66
N GLY A 280 -21.47 -10.42 -20.04
CA GLY A 280 -20.77 -9.23 -20.51
C GLY A 280 -19.24 -9.36 -20.41
N GLN A 281 -18.75 -10.02 -19.36
CA GLN A 281 -17.31 -10.30 -19.17
C GLN A 281 -16.77 -11.20 -20.30
N ILE A 282 -17.51 -12.26 -20.66
CA ILE A 282 -17.15 -13.14 -21.78
C ILE A 282 -17.22 -12.40 -23.12
N ARG A 283 -18.20 -11.49 -23.28
CA ARG A 283 -18.25 -10.64 -24.48
C ARG A 283 -17.01 -9.74 -24.59
N VAL A 284 -16.57 -9.12 -23.50
CA VAL A 284 -15.35 -8.32 -23.48
C VAL A 284 -14.11 -9.16 -23.81
N LEU A 285 -13.98 -10.35 -23.21
CA LEU A 285 -12.90 -11.29 -23.54
C LEU A 285 -12.87 -11.59 -25.03
N ARG A 286 -14.04 -11.90 -25.64
CA ARG A 286 -14.17 -12.13 -27.07
C ARG A 286 -13.80 -10.90 -27.91
N GLU A 287 -14.21 -9.71 -27.50
CA GLU A 287 -13.88 -8.46 -28.21
C GLU A 287 -12.36 -8.20 -28.19
N ILE A 288 -11.69 -8.44 -27.05
CA ILE A 288 -10.23 -8.35 -26.95
C ILE A 288 -9.56 -9.35 -27.87
N ALA A 289 -9.99 -10.62 -27.87
CA ALA A 289 -9.44 -11.65 -28.74
C ALA A 289 -9.64 -11.30 -30.24
N LYS A 290 -10.84 -10.83 -30.63
CA LYS A 290 -11.13 -10.38 -32.00
C LYS A 290 -10.26 -9.20 -32.41
N GLU A 291 -10.07 -8.24 -31.53
CA GLU A 291 -9.23 -7.08 -31.82
C GLU A 291 -7.77 -7.48 -32.06
N ILE A 292 -7.25 -8.47 -31.29
CA ILE A 292 -5.91 -9.03 -31.53
C ILE A 292 -5.88 -9.73 -32.90
N GLU A 293 -6.85 -10.59 -33.20
CA GLU A 293 -6.94 -11.31 -34.46
C GLU A 293 -6.99 -10.38 -35.68
N GLU A 294 -7.87 -9.36 -35.64
CA GLU A 294 -8.03 -8.38 -36.70
C GLU A 294 -6.76 -7.56 -36.93
N LYS A 295 -6.10 -7.09 -35.88
CA LYS A 295 -4.88 -6.28 -35.98
C LYS A 295 -3.66 -7.05 -36.42
N THR A 296 -3.66 -8.35 -36.22
CA THR A 296 -2.57 -9.25 -36.64
C THR A 296 -2.90 -10.02 -37.89
N ASN A 297 -4.00 -9.67 -38.57
CA ASN A 297 -4.47 -10.38 -39.80
C ASN A 297 -4.56 -11.90 -39.60
N GLY A 298 -4.87 -12.35 -38.38
CA GLY A 298 -4.92 -13.78 -38.04
C GLY A 298 -3.55 -14.46 -37.91
N HIS A 299 -2.44 -13.72 -37.92
CA HIS A 299 -1.08 -14.28 -37.81
C HIS A 299 -0.55 -14.33 -36.37
N ALA A 300 -1.38 -14.04 -35.35
CA ALA A 300 -1.02 -14.24 -33.96
C ALA A 300 -1.65 -15.49 -33.37
N GLU A 301 -0.94 -16.15 -32.47
CA GLU A 301 -1.51 -17.22 -31.66
C GLU A 301 -2.18 -16.61 -30.44
N ILE A 302 -3.42 -16.99 -30.15
CA ILE A 302 -4.18 -16.48 -29.01
C ILE A 302 -4.57 -17.65 -28.12
N TYR A 303 -4.20 -17.57 -26.86
CA TYR A 303 -4.63 -18.49 -25.82
C TYR A 303 -5.47 -17.74 -24.79
N TYR A 304 -6.65 -18.25 -24.44
CA TYR A 304 -7.48 -17.65 -23.42
C TYR A 304 -7.94 -18.66 -22.38
N SER A 305 -8.18 -18.21 -21.16
CA SER A 305 -8.73 -19.05 -20.10
C SER A 305 -9.46 -18.23 -19.04
N VAL A 306 -10.19 -18.96 -18.18
CA VAL A 306 -10.97 -18.43 -17.09
C VAL A 306 -10.57 -19.15 -15.81
N GLU A 307 -10.50 -18.43 -14.69
CA GLU A 307 -10.37 -19.04 -13.39
C GLU A 307 -11.63 -19.87 -13.08
N ASN A 308 -11.47 -21.17 -12.89
CA ASN A 308 -12.57 -22.08 -12.59
C ASN A 308 -12.74 -22.24 -11.06
N ASN A 309 -13.26 -21.21 -10.43
CA ASN A 309 -13.83 -21.24 -9.09
C ASN A 309 -15.38 -21.31 -9.20
N THR A 310 -16.13 -21.08 -8.13
CA THR A 310 -17.60 -21.13 -8.11
C THR A 310 -18.23 -20.25 -9.20
N LEU A 311 -17.68 -19.10 -9.47
CA LEU A 311 -18.15 -18.14 -10.50
C LEU A 311 -17.62 -18.47 -11.89
N GLY A 312 -16.45 -19.05 -11.98
CA GLY A 312 -15.85 -19.51 -13.23
C GLY A 312 -16.67 -20.63 -13.90
N GLU A 313 -17.36 -21.46 -13.16
CA GLU A 313 -18.29 -22.44 -13.75
C GLU A 313 -19.40 -21.76 -14.57
N ALA A 314 -19.94 -20.62 -14.11
CA ALA A 314 -20.91 -19.86 -14.89
C ALA A 314 -20.28 -19.26 -16.16
N ALA A 315 -19.07 -18.75 -16.09
CA ALA A 315 -18.33 -18.24 -17.25
C ALA A 315 -18.07 -19.35 -18.28
N LEU A 316 -17.68 -20.55 -17.85
CA LEU A 316 -17.47 -21.70 -18.72
C LEU A 316 -18.75 -22.18 -19.41
N VAL A 317 -19.91 -22.15 -18.70
CA VAL A 317 -21.21 -22.45 -19.32
C VAL A 317 -21.51 -21.44 -20.42
N ARG A 318 -21.28 -20.14 -20.17
CA ARG A 318 -21.50 -19.09 -21.16
C ARG A 318 -20.57 -19.19 -22.38
N ILE A 319 -19.31 -19.56 -22.20
CA ILE A 319 -18.39 -19.83 -23.32
C ILE A 319 -18.92 -20.96 -24.19
N ARG A 320 -19.41 -22.06 -23.59
CA ARG A 320 -19.99 -23.19 -24.34
C ARG A 320 -21.30 -22.81 -25.06
N GLU A 321 -22.17 -22.03 -24.41
CA GLU A 321 -23.43 -21.56 -25.03
C GLU A 321 -23.15 -20.62 -26.21
N MET A 322 -22.12 -19.77 -26.11
CA MET A 322 -21.68 -18.87 -27.16
C MET A 322 -21.01 -19.67 -28.32
N GLY A 323 -20.44 -20.85 -28.03
CA GLY A 323 -19.59 -21.64 -28.90
C GLY A 323 -18.14 -21.19 -28.80
N GLU A 324 -17.25 -22.13 -28.46
CA GLU A 324 -15.81 -21.84 -28.35
C GLU A 324 -15.24 -21.30 -29.68
N ASP A 325 -15.72 -21.78 -30.83
CA ASP A 325 -15.33 -21.36 -32.19
C ASP A 325 -15.68 -19.87 -32.47
N ASN A 326 -16.54 -19.24 -31.67
CA ASN A 326 -16.89 -17.83 -31.81
C ASN A 326 -15.95 -16.88 -31.05
N ILE A 327 -14.99 -17.43 -30.31
CA ILE A 327 -13.95 -16.66 -29.60
C ILE A 327 -12.62 -17.01 -30.32
N PRO A 328 -11.95 -16.05 -30.97
CA PRO A 328 -10.66 -16.29 -31.59
C PRO A 328 -9.62 -16.82 -30.63
N GLY A 329 -8.89 -17.85 -31.06
CA GLY A 329 -7.84 -18.47 -30.25
C GLY A 329 -8.22 -19.82 -29.64
N THR A 330 -7.34 -20.34 -28.81
CA THR A 330 -7.45 -21.65 -28.17
C THR A 330 -7.76 -21.52 -26.69
N PHE A 331 -8.85 -22.18 -26.25
CA PHE A 331 -9.17 -22.26 -24.81
C PHE A 331 -8.17 -23.17 -24.10
N LEU A 332 -7.39 -22.60 -23.16
CA LEU A 332 -6.37 -23.31 -22.40
C LEU A 332 -6.94 -23.84 -21.09
N SER A 333 -6.63 -25.08 -20.76
CA SER A 333 -7.01 -25.71 -19.51
C SER A 333 -5.81 -26.31 -18.79
N GLU A 334 -5.94 -26.50 -17.48
CA GLU A 334 -4.90 -27.14 -16.68
C GLU A 334 -4.62 -28.57 -17.17
N PRO A 335 -3.34 -28.98 -17.35
CA PRO A 335 -2.99 -30.30 -17.80
C PRO A 335 -3.53 -31.40 -16.88
N LYS A 336 -3.97 -32.51 -17.45
CA LYS A 336 -4.39 -33.67 -16.67
C LYS A 336 -3.19 -34.27 -15.94
N ARG A 337 -3.28 -34.46 -14.64
CA ARG A 337 -2.30 -35.23 -13.87
C ARG A 337 -2.52 -36.72 -14.17
N ALA A 338 -1.47 -37.42 -14.60
CA ALA A 338 -1.50 -38.86 -14.77
C ALA A 338 -1.88 -39.55 -13.44
N GLY A 339 -2.81 -40.53 -13.51
CA GLY A 339 -3.21 -41.36 -12.36
C GLY A 339 -4.34 -40.82 -11.47
N VAL A 340 -4.96 -39.70 -11.80
CA VAL A 340 -6.09 -39.17 -11.02
C VAL A 340 -7.40 -39.33 -11.81
N HIS A 341 -8.30 -40.20 -11.39
CA HIS A 341 -9.66 -40.40 -11.95
C HIS A 341 -10.66 -39.30 -11.52
N ARG A 342 -10.24 -38.04 -11.43
CA ARG A 342 -11.14 -36.91 -11.22
C ARG A 342 -11.76 -36.43 -12.54
N ARG A 343 -13.05 -36.02 -12.50
CA ARG A 343 -13.70 -35.38 -13.65
C ARG A 343 -12.83 -34.21 -14.14
N TYR A 344 -12.55 -34.20 -15.41
CA TYR A 344 -11.83 -33.10 -16.07
C TYR A 344 -12.64 -31.81 -15.90
N ARG A 345 -12.01 -30.80 -15.34
CA ARG A 345 -12.57 -29.46 -15.25
C ARG A 345 -11.87 -28.59 -16.30
N GLN A 346 -12.66 -27.89 -17.12
CA GLN A 346 -12.14 -26.90 -18.05
C GLN A 346 -11.63 -25.67 -17.27
N GLY A 347 -10.66 -24.92 -17.82
CA GLY A 347 -10.06 -23.76 -17.20
C GLY A 347 -9.02 -24.13 -16.12
N PHE A 348 -8.74 -23.18 -15.24
CA PHE A 348 -7.74 -23.31 -14.18
C PHE A 348 -8.37 -23.20 -12.81
N THR A 349 -8.28 -24.25 -12.01
CA THR A 349 -8.82 -24.22 -10.64
C THR A 349 -7.79 -23.64 -9.68
N THR A 350 -8.13 -22.56 -8.98
CA THR A 350 -7.27 -21.99 -7.96
C THR A 350 -7.49 -22.72 -6.63
N THR A 351 -6.43 -23.38 -6.17
CA THR A 351 -6.29 -23.96 -4.85
C THR A 351 -5.19 -23.21 -4.10
N HIS A 352 -5.13 -23.35 -2.79
CA HIS A 352 -4.06 -22.75 -2.00
C HIS A 352 -2.66 -23.07 -2.58
N LYS A 353 -2.40 -24.33 -2.94
CA LYS A 353 -1.11 -24.76 -3.51
C LYS A 353 -0.83 -24.14 -4.89
N THR A 354 -1.84 -24.08 -5.78
CA THR A 354 -1.66 -23.50 -7.11
C THR A 354 -1.51 -21.98 -7.05
N LYS A 355 -2.20 -21.31 -6.13
CA LYS A 355 -2.05 -19.86 -5.86
C LYS A 355 -0.63 -19.55 -5.39
N LEU A 356 -0.11 -20.26 -4.37
CA LEU A 356 1.26 -20.06 -3.89
C LEU A 356 2.32 -20.30 -4.96
N SER A 357 2.18 -21.36 -5.76
CA SER A 357 3.10 -21.62 -6.87
C SER A 357 3.07 -20.50 -7.92
N ALA A 358 1.88 -19.99 -8.26
CA ALA A 358 1.75 -18.85 -9.17
C ALA A 358 2.34 -17.56 -8.58
N CYS A 359 2.10 -17.30 -7.28
CA CYS A 359 2.71 -16.17 -6.57
C CYS A 359 4.23 -16.22 -6.60
N SER A 360 4.84 -17.38 -6.30
CA SER A 360 6.29 -17.55 -6.33
C SER A 360 6.88 -17.27 -7.72
N LYS A 361 6.23 -17.77 -8.78
CA LYS A 361 6.67 -17.54 -10.17
C LYS A 361 6.49 -16.09 -10.59
N PHE A 362 5.35 -15.49 -10.28
CA PHE A 362 5.09 -14.07 -10.57
C PHE A 362 6.12 -13.18 -9.87
N LYS A 363 6.39 -13.44 -8.58
CA LYS A 363 7.46 -12.78 -7.82
C LYS A 363 8.79 -12.84 -8.57
N ASN A 364 9.24 -14.04 -8.93
CA ASN A 364 10.50 -14.22 -9.63
C ASN A 364 10.53 -13.44 -10.97
N LEU A 365 9.50 -13.56 -11.80
CA LEU A 365 9.43 -12.87 -13.08
C LEU A 365 9.49 -11.35 -12.96
N VAL A 366 8.87 -10.78 -11.94
CA VAL A 366 8.88 -9.33 -11.69
C VAL A 366 10.21 -8.87 -11.07
N GLU A 367 10.75 -9.61 -10.11
CA GLU A 367 11.99 -9.24 -9.42
C GLU A 367 13.23 -9.36 -10.32
N THR A 368 13.20 -10.28 -11.30
CA THR A 368 14.26 -10.46 -12.31
C THR A 368 14.08 -9.64 -13.59
N ASP A 369 13.15 -8.70 -13.62
CA ASP A 369 12.84 -7.84 -14.78
C ASP A 369 12.44 -8.59 -16.06
N LYS A 370 11.89 -9.80 -15.91
CA LYS A 370 11.41 -10.60 -17.05
C LYS A 370 9.98 -10.26 -17.43
N MET A 371 9.11 -9.97 -16.47
CA MET A 371 7.73 -9.59 -16.71
C MET A 371 7.55 -8.09 -16.56
N PHE A 372 6.98 -7.45 -17.59
CA PHE A 372 6.80 -6.00 -17.66
C PHE A 372 5.34 -5.62 -17.43
N ILE A 373 5.09 -4.97 -16.31
CA ILE A 373 3.77 -4.46 -15.93
C ILE A 373 3.66 -3.00 -16.37
N ASN A 374 2.62 -2.69 -17.15
CA ASN A 374 2.33 -1.34 -17.63
C ASN A 374 1.21 -0.66 -16.85
N SER A 375 0.30 -1.43 -16.24
CA SER A 375 -0.87 -0.90 -15.54
C SER A 375 -0.53 -0.27 -14.20
N LYS A 376 -0.95 0.98 -14.01
CA LYS A 376 -0.92 1.66 -12.70
C LYS A 376 -1.84 0.97 -11.68
N ASN A 377 -2.98 0.42 -12.14
CA ASN A 377 -3.93 -0.26 -11.26
C ASN A 377 -3.38 -1.60 -10.77
N LEU A 378 -2.84 -2.42 -11.68
CA LEU A 378 -2.20 -3.68 -11.29
C LEU A 378 -1.02 -3.44 -10.34
N ILE A 379 -0.17 -2.43 -10.60
CA ILE A 379 0.92 -2.08 -9.69
C ILE A 379 0.38 -1.67 -8.31
N ARG A 380 -0.73 -0.94 -8.25
CA ARG A 380 -1.37 -0.58 -6.98
C ARG A 380 -1.84 -1.82 -6.23
N GLU A 381 -2.51 -2.76 -6.90
CA GLU A 381 -2.93 -4.01 -6.28
C GLU A 381 -1.74 -4.86 -5.83
N VAL A 382 -0.67 -4.96 -6.63
CA VAL A 382 0.59 -5.66 -6.25
C VAL A 382 1.21 -5.04 -4.99
N LYS A 383 1.17 -3.71 -4.82
CA LYS A 383 1.68 -3.03 -3.62
C LYS A 383 0.88 -3.33 -2.36
N THR A 384 -0.40 -3.67 -2.51
CA THR A 384 -1.30 -3.98 -1.40
C THR A 384 -1.57 -5.49 -1.25
N PHE A 385 -0.91 -6.33 -2.06
CA PHE A 385 -1.03 -7.78 -2.03
C PHE A 385 -0.06 -8.39 -1.01
N ILE A 386 -0.56 -8.68 0.19
CA ILE A 386 0.22 -8.99 1.39
C ILE A 386 0.09 -10.45 1.81
N SER A 387 1.09 -10.90 2.56
CA SER A 387 1.07 -12.21 3.23
C SER A 387 -0.09 -12.30 4.22
N SER A 388 -0.84 -13.38 4.16
CA SER A 388 -1.95 -13.69 5.08
C SER A 388 -1.90 -15.15 5.47
N GLY A 389 -1.35 -15.44 6.63
CA GLY A 389 -1.08 -16.82 7.05
C GLY A 389 -0.11 -17.50 6.07
N ASN A 390 -0.54 -18.61 5.46
CA ASN A 390 0.25 -19.34 4.48
C ASN A 390 -0.06 -18.96 3.02
N SER A 391 -0.70 -17.81 2.76
CA SER A 391 -1.09 -17.36 1.42
C SER A 391 -0.90 -15.85 1.27
N PHE A 392 -1.32 -15.30 0.14
CA PHE A 392 -1.33 -13.85 -0.14
C PHE A 392 -2.77 -13.42 -0.47
N LYS A 393 -3.13 -12.21 -0.06
CA LYS A 393 -4.42 -11.57 -0.38
C LYS A 393 -4.29 -10.06 -0.40
N ALA A 394 -5.30 -9.37 -0.93
CA ALA A 394 -5.40 -7.93 -0.79
C ALA A 394 -5.47 -7.52 0.69
N LYS A 395 -4.89 -6.38 1.02
CA LYS A 395 -5.05 -5.71 2.31
C LYS A 395 -6.53 -5.34 2.50
N GLU A 396 -6.98 -5.28 3.76
CA GLU A 396 -8.38 -4.97 4.07
C GLU A 396 -8.80 -3.61 3.46
N GLY A 397 -9.86 -3.65 2.65
CA GLY A 397 -10.36 -2.49 1.90
C GLY A 397 -9.71 -2.25 0.52
N GLU A 398 -8.75 -3.07 0.11
CA GLU A 398 -8.13 -3.05 -1.23
C GLU A 398 -8.56 -4.27 -2.05
N ASN A 399 -8.31 -4.24 -3.36
CA ASN A 399 -8.67 -5.30 -4.30
C ASN A 399 -7.43 -6.08 -4.75
N ASP A 400 -7.63 -7.34 -5.19
CA ASP A 400 -6.60 -8.18 -5.81
C ASP A 400 -7.04 -8.85 -7.14
N ASP A 401 -8.10 -8.35 -7.76
CA ASP A 401 -8.72 -8.96 -8.94
C ASP A 401 -7.76 -8.97 -10.15
N LEU A 402 -7.05 -7.87 -10.41
CA LEU A 402 -6.03 -7.80 -11.47
C LEU A 402 -4.82 -8.68 -11.14
N VAL A 403 -4.43 -8.76 -9.88
CA VAL A 403 -3.37 -9.70 -9.44
C VAL A 403 -3.83 -11.13 -9.68
N MET A 404 -5.07 -11.50 -9.36
CA MET A 404 -5.59 -12.84 -9.58
C MET A 404 -5.65 -13.20 -11.06
N ALA A 405 -6.11 -12.30 -11.93
CA ALA A 405 -6.05 -12.49 -13.39
C ALA A 405 -4.61 -12.63 -13.89
N THR A 406 -3.65 -11.85 -13.34
CA THR A 406 -2.23 -11.98 -13.67
C THR A 406 -1.65 -13.32 -13.20
N LEU A 407 -2.00 -13.81 -12.01
CA LEU A 407 -1.58 -15.14 -11.53
C LEU A 407 -2.14 -16.26 -12.43
N LEU A 408 -3.36 -16.10 -12.94
CA LEU A 408 -3.90 -17.00 -13.94
C LEU A 408 -3.08 -16.96 -15.23
N ALA A 409 -2.75 -15.76 -15.74
CA ALA A 409 -1.90 -15.60 -16.92
C ALA A 409 -0.53 -16.28 -16.73
N VAL A 410 0.12 -16.12 -15.57
CA VAL A 410 1.39 -16.79 -15.23
C VAL A 410 1.24 -18.32 -15.27
N ARG A 411 0.12 -18.88 -14.81
CA ARG A 411 -0.15 -20.33 -14.90
C ARG A 411 -0.32 -20.79 -16.34
N MET A 412 -1.02 -20.02 -17.16
CA MET A 412 -1.18 -20.29 -18.60
C MET A 412 0.16 -20.25 -19.30
N ILE A 413 0.99 -19.24 -19.05
CA ILE A 413 2.35 -19.11 -19.61
C ILE A 413 3.20 -20.32 -19.28
N ASN A 414 3.13 -20.84 -18.05
CA ASN A 414 3.84 -22.07 -17.67
C ASN A 414 3.37 -23.32 -18.42
N VAL A 415 2.10 -23.39 -18.77
CA VAL A 415 1.60 -24.50 -19.60
C VAL A 415 2.14 -24.37 -21.02
N ILE A 416 2.12 -23.18 -21.60
CA ILE A 416 2.63 -22.91 -22.96
C ILE A 416 4.15 -23.15 -23.03
N ALA A 417 4.91 -22.73 -22.02
CA ALA A 417 6.35 -22.94 -21.93
C ALA A 417 6.78 -24.41 -22.02
N ASN A 418 5.91 -25.37 -21.67
CA ASN A 418 6.20 -26.79 -21.84
C ASN A 418 6.14 -27.27 -23.32
N TYR A 419 5.61 -26.45 -24.21
CA TYR A 419 5.41 -26.80 -25.64
C TYR A 419 6.07 -25.79 -26.60
N ASP A 420 6.44 -24.59 -26.14
CA ASP A 420 7.12 -23.56 -26.93
C ASP A 420 8.48 -23.22 -26.30
N GLU A 421 9.55 -23.58 -26.99
CA GLU A 421 10.93 -23.39 -26.54
C GLU A 421 11.29 -21.91 -26.34
N ARG A 422 10.72 -21.00 -27.14
CA ARG A 422 10.94 -19.53 -27.02
C ARG A 422 10.38 -19.01 -25.72
N VAL A 423 9.19 -19.49 -25.32
CA VAL A 423 8.55 -19.13 -24.06
C VAL A 423 9.27 -19.81 -22.90
N MET A 424 9.72 -21.05 -23.08
CA MET A 424 10.50 -21.78 -22.10
C MET A 424 11.79 -21.02 -21.72
N GLN A 425 12.55 -20.56 -22.69
CA GLN A 425 13.76 -19.77 -22.47
C GLN A 425 13.48 -18.48 -21.69
N SER A 426 12.46 -17.71 -22.06
CA SER A 426 12.13 -16.46 -21.34
C SER A 426 11.69 -16.69 -19.89
N VAL A 427 11.17 -17.86 -19.54
CA VAL A 427 10.75 -18.21 -18.16
C VAL A 427 11.87 -18.85 -17.34
N HIS A 428 12.77 -19.64 -17.96
CA HIS A 428 13.72 -20.53 -17.27
C HIS A 428 15.18 -20.06 -17.22
N GLU A 429 15.60 -19.02 -17.94
CA GLU A 429 17.00 -18.54 -18.01
C GLU A 429 17.69 -18.15 -16.69
N THR A 430 17.16 -18.49 -15.52
CA THR A 430 17.70 -18.10 -14.21
C THR A 430 18.35 -19.23 -13.41
N PHE A 431 18.53 -20.44 -13.96
CA PHE A 431 19.07 -21.55 -13.18
C PHE A 431 20.54 -21.89 -13.45
N ASP A 432 21.21 -21.26 -14.41
CA ASP A 432 22.57 -21.66 -14.84
C ASP A 432 23.72 -20.75 -14.36
N GLU A 433 23.46 -19.61 -13.73
CA GLU A 433 24.56 -18.71 -13.27
C GLU A 433 25.06 -18.94 -11.84
N GLU A 434 24.45 -19.79 -11.02
CA GLU A 434 24.94 -20.09 -9.66
C GLU A 434 25.65 -21.47 -9.54
N GLY A 435 25.91 -22.15 -10.65
CA GLY A 435 26.43 -23.54 -10.69
C GLY A 435 27.94 -23.73 -10.89
N GLU A 436 28.73 -22.70 -11.18
CA GLU A 436 30.17 -22.87 -11.45
C GLU A 436 31.07 -21.96 -10.62
N THR A 437 31.22 -22.27 -9.33
CA THR A 437 32.44 -21.96 -8.58
C THR A 437 32.71 -23.02 -7.51
N GLN A 438 33.14 -24.22 -7.95
CA GLN A 438 33.90 -25.11 -7.09
C GLN A 438 34.94 -25.85 -7.92
N GLY A 439 36.17 -25.57 -7.59
CA GLY A 439 37.31 -26.45 -7.80
C GLY A 439 38.59 -25.73 -8.14
N PRO A 440 39.72 -26.29 -7.77
CA PRO A 440 39.99 -27.18 -6.66
C PRO A 440 40.75 -26.50 -5.53
#